data_2df597ddca246d58e7bd9a38637255c1
#
_entry.id   2df597ddca246d58e7bd9a38637255c1
#
_cell.length_a   1.000
_cell.length_b   1.000
_cell.length_c   1.000
_cell.angle_alpha   90.00
_cell.angle_beta   90.00
_cell.angle_gamma   90.00
#
_symmetry.space_group_name_H-M   'P 1'
#
loop_
_entity.id
_entity.type
_entity.pdbx_description
1 polymer ?
#
loop_
_entity_poly.entity_id
_entity_poly.type
_entity_poly.pdbx_seq_one_letter_code
_entity_poly.pdbx_strand_id
1 'polypeptide(L)'
;MKAKIFIKYKEGILDPQGTVTNKALKSINVKGIDSIGIGKYIEMNFKDNIDKDSAKTIAEDSCKKMLANPNTETYSFIIED
;
A
#
# COMPACT_ATOMS: atom_id res chain seq x y z
N MET A 1 18.23 -1.06 7.83
CA MET A 1 17.58 -0.53 6.61
C MET A 1 16.29 -1.28 6.35
N LYS A 2 15.26 -0.54 5.98
CA LYS A 2 13.97 -1.15 5.66
C LYS A 2 13.29 -0.42 4.51
N ALA A 3 12.38 -1.12 3.84
CA ALA A 3 11.47 -0.52 2.86
C ALA A 3 10.09 -0.39 3.49
N LYS A 4 9.49 0.77 3.35
CA LYS A 4 8.09 1.00 3.70
C LYS A 4 7.32 1.00 2.39
N ILE A 5 6.44 0.03 2.21
CA ILE A 5 5.74 -0.23 0.96
C ILE A 5 4.25 0.06 1.16
N PHE A 6 3.69 0.86 0.27
CA PHE A 6 2.29 1.25 0.30
C PHE A 6 1.61 0.71 -0.95
N ILE A 7 0.55 -0.06 -0.77
CA ILE A 7 -0.20 -0.68 -1.86
C ILE A 7 -1.65 -0.24 -1.75
N LYS A 8 -2.21 0.25 -2.85
CA LYS A 8 -3.61 0.68 -2.89
C LYS A 8 -4.25 0.32 -4.22
N TYR A 9 -5.56 0.33 -4.27
CA TYR A 9 -6.29 0.11 -5.51
C TYR A 9 -6.02 1.23 -6.50
N LYS A 10 -6.00 0.89 -7.78
CA LYS A 10 -5.94 1.88 -8.86
C LYS A 10 -7.19 2.74 -8.85
N GLU A 11 -7.07 3.97 -9.34
CA GLU A 11 -8.20 4.84 -9.56
C GLU A 11 -9.23 4.13 -10.44
N GLY A 12 -10.52 4.27 -10.11
CA GLY A 12 -11.59 3.65 -10.86
C GLY A 12 -11.88 2.20 -10.49
N ILE A 13 -11.02 1.56 -9.69
CA ILE A 13 -11.29 0.22 -9.18
C ILE A 13 -12.12 0.32 -7.91
N LEU A 14 -13.17 -0.49 -7.82
CA LEU A 14 -14.02 -0.52 -6.64
C LEU A 14 -13.24 -1.02 -5.43
N ASP A 15 -13.30 -0.26 -4.34
CA ASP A 15 -12.74 -0.63 -3.05
C ASP A 15 -13.90 -1.01 -2.11
N PRO A 16 -14.23 -2.31 -2.00
CA PRO A 16 -15.39 -2.72 -1.20
C PRO A 16 -15.19 -2.44 0.29
N GLN A 17 -13.96 -2.56 0.80
CA GLN A 17 -13.67 -2.27 2.20
C GLN A 17 -13.82 -0.78 2.51
N GLY A 18 -13.32 0.08 1.63
CA GLY A 18 -13.45 1.52 1.77
C GLY A 18 -14.91 1.97 1.75
N THR A 19 -15.69 1.39 0.85
CA THR A 19 -17.11 1.71 0.72
C THR A 19 -17.88 1.33 1.99
N VAL A 20 -17.66 0.15 2.51
CA VAL A 20 -18.31 -0.33 3.74
C VAL A 20 -17.89 0.52 4.95
N THR A 21 -16.61 0.83 5.04
CA THR A 21 -16.08 1.66 6.13
C THR A 21 -16.71 3.05 6.11
N ASN A 22 -16.82 3.65 4.93
CA ASN A 22 -17.43 4.97 4.79
C ASN A 22 -18.91 4.96 5.24
N LYS A 23 -19.66 3.94 4.86
CA LYS A 23 -21.05 3.77 5.31
C LYS A 23 -21.14 3.61 6.81
N ALA A 24 -20.25 2.83 7.40
CA ALA A 24 -20.22 2.61 8.85
C ALA A 24 -19.94 3.92 9.61
N LEU A 25 -19.01 4.73 9.12
CA LEU A 25 -18.69 6.01 9.75
C LEU A 25 -19.87 6.98 9.65
N LYS A 26 -20.56 7.01 8.52
CA LYS A 26 -21.77 7.83 8.38
C LYS A 26 -22.86 7.43 9.38
N SER A 27 -23.01 6.13 9.64
CA SER A 27 -24.00 5.62 10.57
C SER A 27 -23.74 6.03 12.02
N ILE A 28 -22.52 6.38 12.35
CA ILE A 28 -22.15 6.88 13.69
C ILE A 28 -21.87 8.39 13.69
N ASN A 29 -22.40 9.10 12.69
CA ASN A 29 -22.38 10.57 12.60
C ASN A 29 -21.01 11.18 12.33
N VAL A 30 -20.09 10.44 11.73
CA VAL A 30 -18.86 11.02 11.19
C VAL A 30 -19.19 11.59 9.81
N LYS A 31 -19.11 12.90 9.67
CA LYS A 31 -19.52 13.60 8.44
C LYS A 31 -18.33 14.28 7.76
N GLY A 32 -18.51 14.63 6.50
CA GLY A 32 -17.50 15.37 5.75
C GLY A 32 -16.55 14.49 4.95
N ILE A 33 -16.78 13.18 4.94
CA ILE A 33 -15.94 12.25 4.19
C ILE A 33 -16.58 11.98 2.82
N ASP A 34 -15.84 12.26 1.75
CA ASP A 34 -16.30 11.95 0.40
C ASP A 34 -16.11 10.45 0.09
N SER A 35 -14.89 9.95 0.29
CA SER A 35 -14.60 8.55 0.04
C SER A 35 -13.47 8.07 0.96
N ILE A 36 -13.36 6.75 1.11
CA ILE A 36 -12.30 6.12 1.89
C ILE A 36 -11.65 5.06 1.03
N GLY A 37 -10.33 5.13 0.93
CA GLY A 37 -9.53 4.08 0.29
C GLY A 37 -8.80 3.28 1.36
N ILE A 38 -8.86 1.95 1.26
CA ILE A 38 -8.14 1.06 2.16
C ILE A 38 -7.09 0.32 1.37
N GLY A 39 -5.87 0.32 1.88
CA GLY A 39 -4.74 -0.33 1.23
C GLY A 39 -3.91 -1.11 2.22
N LYS A 40 -2.75 -1.54 1.78
CA LYS A 40 -1.81 -2.30 2.59
C LYS A 40 -0.58 -1.47 2.88
N TYR A 41 -0.02 -1.67 4.06
CA TYR A 41 1.29 -1.15 4.43
C TYR A 41 2.17 -2.33 4.79
N ILE A 42 3.34 -2.44 4.14
CA ILE A 42 4.27 -3.54 4.35
C ILE A 42 5.62 -2.98 4.73
N GLU A 43 6.23 -3.51 5.78
CA GLU A 43 7.62 -3.22 6.14
C GLU A 43 8.50 -4.40 5.77
N MET A 44 9.53 -4.12 5.00
CA MET A 44 10.49 -5.13 4.59
C MET A 44 11.84 -4.77 5.18
N ASN A 45 12.34 -5.62 6.07
CA ASN A 45 13.62 -5.39 6.74
C ASN A 45 14.72 -6.16 6.00
N PHE A 46 15.81 -5.49 5.71
CA PHE A 46 16.91 -6.06 4.93
C PHE A 46 18.02 -6.57 5.85
N LYS A 47 18.75 -7.55 5.35
CA LYS A 47 19.96 -8.03 6.02
C LYS A 47 21.04 -6.94 6.00
N ASP A 48 21.95 -6.98 6.97
CA ASP A 48 22.95 -5.93 7.15
C ASP A 48 23.87 -5.72 5.93
N ASN A 49 24.09 -6.76 5.13
CA ASN A 49 24.97 -6.69 3.97
C ASN A 49 24.30 -6.14 2.70
N ILE A 50 23.04 -5.73 2.80
CA ILE A 50 22.30 -5.20 1.64
C ILE A 50 22.48 -3.68 1.60
N ASP A 51 22.97 -3.17 0.47
CA ASP A 51 23.10 -1.72 0.27
C ASP A 51 21.78 -1.11 -0.22
N LYS A 52 21.75 0.21 -0.30
CA LYS A 52 20.53 0.93 -0.65
C LYS A 52 20.02 0.62 -2.05
N ASP A 53 20.91 0.52 -3.02
CA ASP A 53 20.53 0.21 -4.40
C ASP A 53 19.96 -1.20 -4.52
N SER A 54 20.59 -2.16 -3.85
CA SER A 54 20.07 -3.53 -3.79
C SER A 54 18.72 -3.59 -3.10
N ALA A 55 18.55 -2.82 -2.02
CA ALA A 55 17.29 -2.75 -1.31
C ALA A 55 16.15 -2.25 -2.21
N LYS A 56 16.42 -1.22 -3.00
CA LYS A 56 15.44 -0.70 -3.96
C LYS A 56 15.05 -1.76 -5.00
N THR A 57 16.01 -2.47 -5.53
CA THR A 57 15.77 -3.53 -6.51
C THR A 57 14.94 -4.65 -5.91
N ILE A 58 15.28 -5.09 -4.70
CA ILE A 58 14.52 -6.14 -4.00
C ILE A 58 13.08 -5.70 -3.75
N ALA A 59 12.88 -4.48 -3.27
CA ALA A 59 11.54 -3.96 -3.01
C ALA A 59 10.71 -3.88 -4.29
N GLU A 60 11.29 -3.35 -5.37
CA GLU A 60 10.63 -3.24 -6.67
C GLU A 60 10.24 -4.61 -7.23
N ASP A 61 11.17 -5.56 -7.23
CA ASP A 61 10.90 -6.91 -7.70
C ASP A 61 9.81 -7.59 -6.89
N SER A 62 9.85 -7.42 -5.56
CA SER A 62 8.86 -8.02 -4.67
C SER A 62 7.46 -7.49 -4.96
N CYS A 63 7.34 -6.19 -5.15
CA CYS A 63 6.05 -5.57 -5.49
C CYS A 63 5.51 -6.08 -6.82
N LYS A 64 6.37 -6.13 -7.84
CA LYS A 64 5.96 -6.57 -9.18
C LYS A 64 5.59 -8.04 -9.23
N LYS A 65 6.33 -8.88 -8.52
CA LYS A 65 6.16 -10.34 -8.60
C LYS A 65 5.04 -10.87 -7.72
N MET A 66 4.79 -10.22 -6.59
CA MET A 66 3.90 -10.81 -5.58
C MET A 66 3.08 -9.82 -4.77
N LEU A 67 3.68 -8.71 -4.29
CA LEU A 67 3.03 -7.90 -3.25
C LEU A 67 1.85 -7.08 -3.78
N ALA A 68 1.91 -6.62 -5.02
CA ALA A 68 0.84 -5.85 -5.63
C ALA A 68 0.25 -6.58 -6.84
N ASN A 69 -1.06 -6.51 -6.97
CA ASN A 69 -1.75 -7.05 -8.15
C ASN A 69 -1.67 -6.01 -9.27
N PRO A 70 -0.95 -6.29 -10.38
CA PRO A 70 -0.75 -5.29 -11.42
C PRO A 70 -2.03 -4.86 -12.14
N ASN A 71 -3.07 -5.68 -12.08
CA ASN A 71 -4.34 -5.36 -12.73
C ASN A 71 -5.19 -4.38 -11.93
N THR A 72 -5.12 -4.42 -10.62
CA THR A 72 -6.04 -3.70 -9.74
C THR A 72 -5.36 -2.77 -8.74
N GLU A 73 -4.04 -2.89 -8.56
CA GLU A 73 -3.33 -2.18 -7.50
C GLU A 73 -2.15 -1.39 -8.04
N THR A 74 -1.82 -0.31 -7.33
CA THR A 74 -0.58 0.44 -7.52
C THR A 74 0.25 0.34 -6.25
N TYR A 75 1.55 0.59 -6.35
CA TYR A 75 2.42 0.60 -5.19
C TYR A 75 3.42 1.75 -5.26
N SER A 76 3.90 2.11 -4.09
CA SER A 76 5.04 3.00 -3.91
C SER A 76 5.83 2.52 -2.72
N PHE A 77 7.10 2.93 -2.61
CA PHE A 77 7.89 2.58 -1.43
C PHE A 77 8.98 3.60 -1.19
N ILE A 78 9.45 3.64 0.05
CA ILE A 78 10.60 4.42 0.45
C ILE A 78 11.57 3.51 1.19
N ILE A 79 12.87 3.78 1.03
CA ILE A 79 13.92 3.05 1.74
C ILE A 79 14.39 3.95 2.90
N GLU A 80 14.38 3.41 4.11
CA GLU A 80 14.87 4.10 5.32
C GLU A 80 16.04 3.35 5.92
N ASP A 81 17.00 4.11 6.39
CA ASP A 81 18.16 3.55 7.09
C ASP A 81 17.82 3.09 8.52
#